data_1b345bea0cd698965302555549506a62
#
_entry.id   1b345bea0cd698965302555549506a62
#
_cell.length_a   1.000
_cell.length_b   1.000
_cell.length_c   1.000
_cell.angle_alpha   90.00
_cell.angle_beta   90.00
_cell.angle_gamma   90.00
#
_symmetry.space_group_name_H-M   'P 1'
#
loop_
_entity.id
_entity.type
_entity.pdbx_description
1 polymer ?
#
loop_
_entity_poly.entity_id
_entity_poly.type
_entity_poly.pdbx_seq_one_letter_code
_entity_poly.pdbx_strand_id
1 'polypeptide(L)'
;ARTMEIRAFFAADLDDAARRAAADVARALREGSGGDAVRWVRSEALHVTLRFLGNIDPAQVEPLARAVGERVAPLAPFEMQLGAARLFPSARRPRVVMIELAPAGPLEELAAAVEEGVVAAGFEPEARRFRAHLTLGRLRGRRQPAMRGLAAPAGTACEVAEVVLYRSELKPSGAEYTALERVALENHP
;
A
#
# COMPACT_ATOMS: atom_id res chain seq x y z
N ALA A 1 -23.36 -4.58 -24.31
CA ALA A 1 -23.42 -4.66 -22.83
C ALA A 1 -22.25 -3.90 -22.27
N ARG A 2 -22.48 -2.90 -21.41
CA ARG A 2 -21.42 -2.20 -20.69
C ARG A 2 -20.80 -3.18 -19.72
N THR A 3 -19.54 -3.54 -19.95
CA THR A 3 -18.76 -4.33 -18.99
C THR A 3 -18.63 -3.53 -17.71
N MET A 4 -18.96 -4.13 -16.56
CA MET A 4 -18.79 -3.46 -15.27
C MET A 4 -17.30 -3.37 -14.95
N GLU A 5 -16.76 -2.15 -14.98
CA GLU A 5 -15.39 -1.90 -14.54
C GLU A 5 -15.25 -2.12 -13.05
N ILE A 6 -14.07 -2.54 -12.64
CA ILE A 6 -13.68 -2.67 -11.24
C ILE A 6 -12.50 -1.75 -10.95
N ARG A 7 -12.47 -1.19 -9.76
CA ARG A 7 -11.34 -0.40 -9.31
C ARG A 7 -10.29 -1.34 -8.69
N ALA A 8 -9.05 -1.26 -9.15
CA ALA A 8 -8.03 -2.21 -8.75
C ALA A 8 -6.67 -1.55 -8.50
N PHE A 9 -5.83 -2.24 -7.72
CA PHE A 9 -4.46 -1.84 -7.43
C PHE A 9 -3.61 -3.04 -7.01
N PHE A 10 -2.30 -2.96 -7.24
CA PHE A 10 -1.33 -3.90 -6.73
C PHE A 10 -0.76 -3.40 -5.39
N ALA A 11 -0.59 -4.31 -4.44
CA ALA A 11 -0.10 -4.01 -3.10
C ALA A 11 0.75 -5.13 -2.52
N ALA A 12 1.58 -4.77 -1.54
CA ALA A 12 2.18 -5.70 -0.61
C ALA A 12 1.37 -5.67 0.70
N ASP A 13 1.03 -6.84 1.22
CA ASP A 13 0.31 -6.98 2.48
C ASP A 13 1.24 -6.90 3.69
N LEU A 14 0.65 -6.64 4.83
CA LEU A 14 1.31 -6.73 6.13
C LEU A 14 0.99 -8.09 6.76
N ASP A 15 1.96 -8.68 7.45
CA ASP A 15 1.67 -9.78 8.36
C ASP A 15 0.91 -9.27 9.61
N ASP A 16 0.40 -10.17 10.42
CA ASP A 16 -0.45 -9.81 11.56
C ASP A 16 0.28 -8.95 12.59
N ALA A 17 1.55 -9.21 12.85
CA ALA A 17 2.33 -8.44 13.81
C ALA A 17 2.58 -7.01 13.34
N ALA A 18 2.98 -6.82 12.08
CA ALA A 18 3.17 -5.50 11.48
C ALA A 18 1.85 -4.73 11.40
N ARG A 19 0.76 -5.41 11.05
CA ARG A 19 -0.59 -4.82 11.00
C ARG A 19 -1.03 -4.31 12.37
N ARG A 20 -0.83 -5.10 13.42
CA ARG A 20 -1.15 -4.68 14.80
C ARG A 20 -0.30 -3.49 15.22
N ALA A 21 0.99 -3.50 14.95
CA ALA A 21 1.89 -2.39 15.28
C ALA A 21 1.46 -1.09 14.57
N ALA A 22 1.16 -1.16 13.29
CA ALA A 22 0.69 -0.01 12.53
C ALA A 22 -0.67 0.50 13.04
N ALA A 23 -1.59 -0.41 13.36
CA ALA A 23 -2.90 -0.06 13.90
C ALA A 23 -2.78 0.61 15.29
N ASP A 24 -1.84 0.19 16.11
CA ASP A 24 -1.58 0.80 17.42
C ASP A 24 -1.06 2.24 17.28
N VAL A 25 -0.15 2.49 16.33
CA VAL A 25 0.32 3.85 16.02
C VAL A 25 -0.85 4.72 15.54
N ALA A 26 -1.67 4.21 14.63
CA ALA A 26 -2.84 4.94 14.13
C ALA A 26 -3.82 5.26 15.25
N ARG A 27 -4.07 4.32 16.15
CA ARG A 27 -4.96 4.53 17.30
C ARG A 27 -4.42 5.62 18.22
N ALA A 28 -3.14 5.61 18.53
CA ALA A 28 -2.52 6.65 19.37
C ALA A 28 -2.67 8.05 18.74
N LEU A 29 -2.48 8.16 17.42
CA LEU A 29 -2.68 9.41 16.69
C LEU A 29 -4.14 9.84 16.67
N ARG A 30 -5.06 8.90 16.48
CA ARG A 30 -6.50 9.16 16.44
C ARG A 30 -7.02 9.68 17.78
N GLU A 31 -6.55 9.13 18.87
CA GLU A 31 -6.91 9.51 20.23
C GLU A 31 -6.25 10.81 20.69
N GLY A 32 -5.19 11.23 19.98
CA GLY A 32 -4.47 12.47 20.26
C GLY A 32 -5.13 13.71 19.67
N SER A 33 -4.53 14.86 19.92
CA SER A 33 -4.98 16.15 19.40
C SER A 33 -4.96 16.14 17.86
N GLY A 34 -6.05 16.57 17.24
CA GLY A 34 -6.20 16.63 15.79
C GLY A 34 -6.49 15.29 15.12
N GLY A 35 -6.65 14.21 15.88
CA GLY A 35 -6.93 12.89 15.34
C GLY A 35 -8.27 12.79 14.61
N ASP A 36 -9.24 13.63 14.98
CA ASP A 36 -10.54 13.74 14.32
C ASP A 36 -10.47 14.37 12.92
N ALA A 37 -9.36 15.03 12.59
CA ALA A 37 -9.13 15.63 11.27
C ALA A 37 -8.72 14.62 10.18
N VAL A 38 -8.57 13.35 10.54
CA VAL A 38 -8.08 12.29 9.65
C VAL A 38 -9.16 11.25 9.42
N ARG A 39 -9.32 10.81 8.17
CA ARG A 39 -10.07 9.61 7.84
C ARG A 39 -9.10 8.43 7.94
N TRP A 40 -9.20 7.68 9.01
CA TRP A 40 -8.32 6.55 9.30
C TRP A 40 -8.67 5.33 8.47
N VAL A 41 -7.63 4.64 8.01
CA VAL A 41 -7.75 3.34 7.33
C VAL A 41 -8.04 2.28 8.38
N ARG A 42 -8.99 1.40 8.09
CA ARG A 42 -9.26 0.25 8.98
C ARG A 42 -8.06 -0.70 9.00
N SER A 43 -7.83 -1.33 10.14
CA SER A 43 -6.70 -2.25 10.34
C SER A 43 -6.59 -3.31 9.23
N GLU A 44 -7.71 -3.90 8.83
CA GLU A 44 -7.79 -4.93 7.80
C GLU A 44 -7.42 -4.43 6.41
N ALA A 45 -7.54 -3.12 6.18
CA ALA A 45 -7.25 -2.48 4.90
C ALA A 45 -5.85 -1.87 4.81
N LEU A 46 -5.05 -1.96 5.88
CA LEU A 46 -3.66 -1.47 5.87
C LEU A 46 -2.81 -2.30 4.90
N HIS A 47 -2.12 -1.62 3.98
CA HIS A 47 -1.28 -2.24 2.95
C HIS A 47 -0.28 -1.23 2.40
N VAL A 48 0.72 -1.72 1.70
CA VAL A 48 1.65 -0.88 0.95
C VAL A 48 1.25 -0.90 -0.52
N THR A 49 0.72 0.20 -1.03
CA THR A 49 0.35 0.30 -2.45
C THR A 49 1.60 0.34 -3.32
N LEU A 50 1.65 -0.51 -4.34
CA LEU A 50 2.73 -0.57 -5.33
C LEU A 50 2.34 0.13 -6.64
N ARG A 51 1.11 -0.05 -7.09
CA ARG A 51 0.61 0.55 -8.34
C ARG A 51 -0.91 0.62 -8.35
N PHE A 52 -1.47 1.81 -8.44
CA PHE A 52 -2.89 2.00 -8.71
C PHE A 52 -3.17 1.79 -10.21
N LEU A 53 -4.26 1.11 -10.52
CA LEU A 53 -4.69 0.86 -11.89
C LEU A 53 -5.91 1.70 -12.28
N GLY A 54 -6.65 2.22 -11.29
CA GLY A 54 -7.93 2.86 -11.54
C GLY A 54 -9.01 1.84 -11.90
N ASN A 55 -9.91 2.23 -12.79
CA ASN A 55 -10.95 1.36 -13.28
C ASN A 55 -10.44 0.49 -14.43
N ILE A 56 -10.62 -0.81 -14.30
CA ILE A 56 -10.21 -1.79 -15.31
C ILE A 56 -11.36 -2.75 -15.64
N ASP A 57 -11.30 -3.33 -16.83
CA ASP A 57 -12.19 -4.43 -17.21
C ASP A 57 -11.80 -5.69 -16.43
N PRO A 58 -12.74 -6.41 -15.82
CA PRO A 58 -12.45 -7.70 -15.18
C PRO A 58 -11.70 -8.71 -16.07
N ALA A 59 -11.87 -8.65 -17.38
CA ALA A 59 -11.15 -9.49 -18.33
C ALA A 59 -9.64 -9.20 -18.36
N GLN A 60 -9.19 -8.04 -17.86
CA GLN A 60 -7.78 -7.67 -17.79
C GLN A 60 -7.07 -8.25 -16.56
N VAL A 61 -7.80 -8.77 -15.58
CA VAL A 61 -7.23 -9.24 -14.30
C VAL A 61 -6.21 -10.36 -14.51
N GLU A 62 -6.58 -11.41 -15.22
CA GLU A 62 -5.67 -12.55 -15.47
C GLU A 62 -4.44 -12.17 -16.30
N PRO A 63 -4.57 -11.46 -17.43
CA PRO A 63 -3.41 -10.99 -18.18
C PRO A 63 -2.48 -10.07 -17.37
N LEU A 64 -3.02 -9.19 -16.54
CA LEU A 64 -2.24 -8.36 -15.63
C LEU A 64 -1.47 -9.20 -14.62
N ALA A 65 -2.14 -10.13 -13.94
CA ALA A 65 -1.51 -10.98 -12.95
C ALA A 65 -0.38 -11.82 -13.57
N ARG A 66 -0.56 -12.33 -14.77
CA ARG A 66 0.45 -13.09 -15.50
C ARG A 66 1.65 -12.21 -15.84
N ALA A 67 1.42 -11.06 -16.44
CA ALA A 67 2.50 -10.15 -16.85
C ALA A 67 3.30 -9.64 -15.65
N VAL A 68 2.63 -9.30 -14.56
CA VAL A 68 3.29 -8.89 -13.32
C VAL A 68 4.02 -10.06 -12.67
N GLY A 69 3.40 -11.26 -12.64
CA GLY A 69 4.00 -12.46 -12.08
C GLY A 69 5.33 -12.83 -12.72
N GLU A 70 5.44 -12.71 -14.05
CA GLU A 70 6.69 -12.98 -14.78
C GLU A 70 7.85 -12.09 -14.36
N ARG A 71 7.56 -10.85 -13.94
CA ARG A 71 8.57 -9.88 -13.49
C ARG A 71 8.85 -9.94 -12.00
N VAL A 72 7.88 -10.37 -11.22
CA VAL A 72 8.00 -10.46 -9.76
C VAL A 72 8.64 -11.78 -9.33
N ALA A 73 8.34 -12.88 -10.03
CA ALA A 73 8.86 -14.22 -9.68
C ALA A 73 10.39 -14.29 -9.52
N PRO A 74 11.23 -13.62 -10.34
CA PRO A 74 12.68 -13.65 -10.17
C PRO A 74 13.19 -12.92 -8.92
N LEU A 75 12.35 -12.14 -8.24
CA LEU A 75 12.75 -11.41 -7.03
C LEU A 75 12.71 -12.32 -5.80
N ALA A 76 13.65 -12.09 -4.87
CA ALA A 76 13.66 -12.77 -3.60
C ALA A 76 12.69 -12.10 -2.61
N PRO A 77 11.99 -12.88 -1.77
CA PRO A 77 11.32 -12.32 -0.62
C PRO A 77 12.27 -11.48 0.23
N PHE A 78 11.77 -10.43 0.84
CA PHE A 78 12.58 -9.54 1.66
C PHE A 78 11.79 -9.08 2.89
N GLU A 79 12.51 -8.54 3.85
CA GLU A 79 11.95 -7.99 5.06
C GLU A 79 12.01 -6.46 5.00
N MET A 80 10.90 -5.81 5.33
CA MET A 80 10.86 -4.37 5.56
C MET A 80 10.57 -4.09 7.03
N GLN A 81 11.05 -2.96 7.54
CA GLN A 81 10.78 -2.51 8.90
C GLN A 81 9.89 -1.28 8.90
N LEU A 82 8.96 -1.25 9.84
CA LEU A 82 8.09 -0.12 10.10
C LEU A 82 8.80 0.85 11.04
N GLY A 83 8.80 2.12 10.68
CA GLY A 83 9.47 3.17 11.43
C GLY A 83 8.53 4.23 11.97
N ALA A 84 8.92 5.49 11.84
CA ALA A 84 8.21 6.63 12.39
C ALA A 84 6.94 6.98 11.60
N ALA A 85 5.95 7.49 12.32
CA ALA A 85 4.79 8.13 11.70
C ALA A 85 5.17 9.52 11.18
N ARG A 86 4.75 9.83 9.96
CA ARG A 86 5.05 11.08 9.27
C ARG A 86 3.84 11.60 8.51
N LEU A 87 3.84 12.89 8.26
CA LEU A 87 2.93 13.53 7.30
C LEU A 87 3.54 13.47 5.90
N PHE A 88 2.75 13.12 4.90
CA PHE A 88 3.20 12.87 3.54
C PHE A 88 2.33 13.64 2.54
N PRO A 89 2.87 14.23 1.47
CA PRO A 89 4.27 14.21 1.03
C PRO A 89 5.21 15.10 1.83
N SER A 90 4.69 16.04 2.63
CA SER A 90 5.48 16.90 3.52
C SER A 90 4.62 17.43 4.65
N ALA A 91 5.24 17.96 5.71
CA ALA A 91 4.52 18.60 6.83
C ALA A 91 3.88 19.92 6.42
N ARG A 92 4.33 20.58 5.35
CA ARG A 92 3.77 21.87 4.87
C ARG A 92 2.51 21.69 4.04
N ARG A 93 2.42 20.62 3.26
CA ARG A 93 1.27 20.29 2.41
C ARG A 93 0.93 18.81 2.53
N PRO A 94 0.53 18.38 3.73
CA PRO A 94 0.25 16.96 3.94
C PRO A 94 -1.08 16.57 3.31
N ARG A 95 -1.12 15.32 2.84
CA ARG A 95 -2.35 14.68 2.35
C ARG A 95 -2.71 13.45 3.16
N VAL A 96 -1.69 12.74 3.64
CA VAL A 96 -1.86 11.52 4.41
C VAL A 96 -0.97 11.50 5.64
N VAL A 97 -1.37 10.67 6.59
CA VAL A 97 -0.54 10.21 7.69
C VAL A 97 -0.01 8.84 7.30
N MET A 98 1.30 8.63 7.40
CA MET A 98 1.93 7.38 6.97
C MET A 98 2.96 6.91 7.99
N ILE A 99 3.36 5.64 7.87
CA ILE A 99 4.53 5.07 8.53
C ILE A 99 5.63 4.90 7.49
N GLU A 100 6.84 5.29 7.87
CA GLU A 100 8.05 5.07 7.08
C GLU A 100 8.38 3.58 7.01
N LEU A 101 8.85 3.14 5.85
CA LEU A 101 9.27 1.77 5.58
C LEU A 101 10.73 1.75 5.15
N ALA A 102 11.50 0.85 5.68
CA ALA A 102 12.92 0.69 5.37
C ALA A 102 13.31 -0.79 5.32
N PRO A 103 14.25 -1.21 4.49
CA PRO A 103 14.91 -0.39 3.48
C PRO A 103 14.00 -0.08 2.30
N ALA A 104 14.15 1.10 1.70
CA ALA A 104 13.31 1.51 0.56
C ALA A 104 13.67 0.76 -0.74
N GLY A 105 14.94 0.40 -0.92
CA GLY A 105 15.45 -0.22 -2.15
C GLY A 105 14.68 -1.46 -2.60
N PRO A 106 14.47 -2.49 -1.77
CA PRO A 106 13.71 -3.66 -2.17
C PRO A 106 12.26 -3.38 -2.55
N LEU A 107 11.60 -2.45 -1.87
CA LEU A 107 10.25 -2.02 -2.24
C LEU A 107 10.23 -1.25 -3.56
N GLU A 108 11.22 -0.40 -3.81
CA GLU A 108 11.36 0.32 -5.08
C GLU A 108 11.59 -0.66 -6.24
N GLU A 109 12.42 -1.68 -6.03
CA GLU A 109 12.68 -2.75 -7.00
C GLU A 109 11.41 -3.54 -7.30
N LEU A 110 10.65 -3.91 -6.25
CA LEU A 110 9.38 -4.61 -6.40
C LEU A 110 8.37 -3.76 -7.16
N ALA A 111 8.23 -2.49 -6.81
CA ALA A 111 7.33 -1.56 -7.50
C ALA A 111 7.72 -1.39 -8.98
N ALA A 112 9.02 -1.34 -9.29
CA ALA A 112 9.51 -1.28 -10.66
C ALA A 112 9.15 -2.55 -11.46
N ALA A 113 9.29 -3.73 -10.86
CA ALA A 113 8.90 -4.99 -11.48
C ALA A 113 7.39 -5.05 -11.76
N VAL A 114 6.58 -4.62 -10.80
CA VAL A 114 5.12 -4.50 -10.98
C VAL A 114 4.80 -3.55 -12.13
N GLU A 115 5.43 -2.38 -12.17
CA GLU A 115 5.22 -1.39 -13.23
C GLU A 115 5.57 -1.93 -14.61
N GLU A 116 6.69 -2.64 -14.75
CA GLU A 116 7.07 -3.28 -16.01
C GLU A 116 6.00 -4.27 -16.49
N GLY A 117 5.44 -5.07 -15.57
CA GLY A 117 4.37 -6.00 -15.89
C GLY A 117 3.06 -5.30 -16.28
N VAL A 118 2.72 -4.23 -15.60
CA VAL A 118 1.52 -3.43 -15.89
C VAL A 118 1.62 -2.80 -17.27
N VAL A 119 2.77 -2.21 -17.61
CA VAL A 119 3.02 -1.62 -18.94
C VAL A 119 3.01 -2.70 -20.02
N ALA A 120 3.63 -3.84 -19.77
CA ALA A 120 3.63 -4.97 -20.71
C ALA A 120 2.21 -5.51 -20.97
N ALA A 121 1.30 -5.38 -20.02
CA ALA A 121 -0.11 -5.75 -20.19
C ALA A 121 -0.94 -4.68 -20.94
N GLY A 122 -0.32 -3.57 -21.39
CA GLY A 122 -0.94 -2.57 -22.23
C GLY A 122 -1.44 -1.32 -21.50
N PHE A 123 -1.10 -1.15 -20.23
CA PHE A 123 -1.46 0.04 -19.45
C PHE A 123 -0.44 1.16 -19.65
N GLU A 124 -0.92 2.40 -19.49
CA GLU A 124 -0.04 3.56 -19.54
C GLU A 124 0.94 3.54 -18.36
N PRO A 125 2.20 3.97 -18.57
CA PRO A 125 3.16 4.12 -17.49
C PRO A 125 2.67 5.07 -16.39
N GLU A 126 3.01 4.76 -15.14
CA GLU A 126 2.74 5.66 -14.02
C GLU A 126 3.67 6.88 -14.10
N ALA A 127 3.09 8.08 -14.10
CA ALA A 127 3.84 9.33 -14.19
C ALA A 127 4.54 9.71 -12.88
N ARG A 128 4.03 9.22 -11.74
CA ARG A 128 4.56 9.56 -10.42
C ARG A 128 5.64 8.56 -10.02
N ARG A 129 6.73 9.09 -9.45
CA ARG A 129 7.76 8.26 -8.85
C ARG A 129 7.18 7.51 -7.65
N PHE A 130 7.45 6.20 -7.58
CA PHE A 130 7.11 5.39 -6.42
C PHE A 130 7.85 5.89 -5.16
N ARG A 131 7.12 5.96 -4.05
CA ARG A 131 7.69 6.30 -2.74
C ARG A 131 7.14 5.32 -1.71
N ALA A 132 8.03 4.58 -1.07
CA ALA A 132 7.67 3.56 -0.09
C ALA A 132 7.03 4.19 1.15
N HIS A 133 5.77 3.86 1.41
CA HIS A 133 5.07 4.32 2.62
C HIS A 133 3.85 3.45 2.90
N LEU A 134 3.48 3.39 4.17
CA LEU A 134 2.26 2.74 4.62
C LEU A 134 1.27 3.82 5.07
N THR A 135 0.19 4.01 4.33
CA THR A 135 -0.82 5.01 4.65
C THR A 135 -1.68 4.55 5.83
N LEU A 136 -1.74 5.36 6.87
CA LEU A 136 -2.61 5.15 8.04
C LEU A 136 -3.94 5.87 7.93
N GLY A 137 -3.97 7.00 7.22
CA GLY A 137 -5.17 7.81 7.05
C GLY A 137 -4.97 8.98 6.11
N ARG A 138 -6.09 9.60 5.72
CA ARG A 138 -6.12 10.77 4.83
C ARG A 138 -6.64 11.98 5.56
N LEU A 139 -5.95 13.11 5.42
CA LEU A 139 -6.39 14.38 6.00
C LEU A 139 -7.67 14.84 5.29
N ARG A 140 -8.64 15.32 6.11
CA ARG A 140 -9.91 15.84 5.59
C ARG A 140 -9.82 17.30 5.16
N GLY A 141 -8.80 18.02 5.63
CA GLY A 141 -8.60 19.43 5.38
C GLY A 141 -7.23 19.89 5.85
N ARG A 142 -7.15 21.10 6.38
CA ARG A 142 -5.88 21.70 6.80
C ARG A 142 -5.43 21.32 8.21
N ARG A 143 -6.35 20.84 9.06
CA ARG A 143 -6.01 20.40 10.42
C ARG A 143 -5.19 19.12 10.36
N GLN A 144 -4.22 19.01 11.26
CA GLN A 144 -3.28 17.91 11.33
C GLN A 144 -3.32 17.24 12.70
N PRO A 145 -3.10 15.93 12.79
CA PRO A 145 -2.90 15.26 14.08
C PRO A 145 -1.56 15.68 14.69
N ALA A 146 -1.47 15.63 16.02
CA ALA A 146 -0.21 15.84 16.72
C ALA A 146 0.72 14.64 16.50
N MET A 147 1.82 14.86 15.78
CA MET A 147 2.72 13.80 15.32
C MET A 147 3.85 13.43 16.31
N ARG A 148 3.78 13.77 17.52
CA ARG A 148 4.77 13.72 18.62
C ARG A 148 5.67 12.46 18.66
N GLY A 149 6.50 12.24 17.66
CA GLY A 149 7.50 11.17 17.67
C GLY A 149 6.94 9.75 17.74
N LEU A 150 5.68 9.54 17.34
CA LEU A 150 5.08 8.21 17.31
C LEU A 150 5.73 7.36 16.21
N ALA A 151 6.03 6.14 16.57
CA ALA A 151 6.67 5.17 15.69
C ALA A 151 6.21 3.76 16.05
N ALA A 152 6.32 2.84 15.11
CA ALA A 152 6.23 1.42 15.42
C ALA A 152 7.39 1.04 16.37
N PRO A 153 7.20 0.05 17.25
CA PRO A 153 8.28 -0.42 18.10
C PRO A 153 9.52 -0.78 17.29
N ALA A 154 10.71 -0.45 17.82
CA ALA A 154 11.97 -0.77 17.16
C ALA A 154 12.05 -2.27 16.84
N GLY A 155 12.47 -2.61 15.62
CA GLY A 155 12.55 -3.99 15.16
C GLY A 155 11.22 -4.58 14.68
N THR A 156 10.14 -3.78 14.55
CA THR A 156 8.90 -4.24 13.91
C THR A 156 9.17 -4.50 12.44
N ALA A 157 9.19 -5.77 12.07
CA ALA A 157 9.49 -6.23 10.72
C ALA A 157 8.25 -6.86 10.06
N CYS A 158 8.23 -6.82 8.74
CA CYS A 158 7.22 -7.47 7.91
C CYS A 158 7.90 -8.12 6.71
N GLU A 159 7.69 -9.42 6.53
CA GLU A 159 8.15 -10.10 5.33
C GLU A 159 7.25 -9.78 4.14
N VAL A 160 7.86 -9.49 2.99
CA VAL A 160 7.20 -9.33 1.71
C VAL A 160 7.57 -10.51 0.83
N ALA A 161 6.63 -11.42 0.62
CA ALA A 161 6.82 -12.64 -0.16
C ALA A 161 5.89 -12.72 -1.38
N GLU A 162 4.91 -11.84 -1.48
CA GLU A 162 3.95 -11.80 -2.58
C GLU A 162 3.43 -10.40 -2.86
N VAL A 163 2.91 -10.23 -4.05
CA VAL A 163 2.14 -9.06 -4.48
C VAL A 163 0.69 -9.50 -4.68
N VAL A 164 -0.24 -8.67 -4.23
CA VAL A 164 -1.67 -8.94 -4.35
C VAL A 164 -2.31 -7.91 -5.27
N LEU A 165 -3.12 -8.39 -6.22
CA LEU A 165 -4.01 -7.54 -6.99
C LEU A 165 -5.35 -7.47 -6.26
N TYR A 166 -5.70 -6.29 -5.78
CA TYR A 166 -6.93 -6.03 -5.05
C TYR A 166 -7.97 -5.32 -5.90
N ARG A 167 -9.21 -5.72 -5.71
CA ARG A 167 -10.39 -4.93 -6.06
C ARG A 167 -10.72 -4.03 -4.88
N SER A 168 -11.01 -2.75 -5.15
CA SER A 168 -11.45 -1.78 -4.16
C SER A 168 -12.93 -1.45 -4.37
N GLU A 169 -13.72 -1.53 -3.29
CA GLU A 169 -15.11 -1.07 -3.26
C GLU A 169 -15.27 -0.02 -2.17
N LEU A 170 -15.92 1.10 -2.52
CA LEU A 170 -16.29 2.11 -1.53
C LEU A 170 -17.61 1.70 -0.87
N LYS A 171 -17.56 1.47 0.43
CA LYS A 171 -18.72 1.17 1.27
C LYS A 171 -18.96 2.33 2.24
N PRO A 172 -20.17 2.48 2.80
CA PRO A 172 -20.43 3.50 3.83
C PRO A 172 -19.49 3.41 5.03
N SER A 173 -19.01 2.21 5.36
CA SER A 173 -18.05 1.94 6.43
C SER A 173 -16.59 2.21 6.05
N GLY A 174 -16.31 2.60 4.82
CA GLY A 174 -14.97 2.82 4.27
C GLY A 174 -14.65 1.91 3.10
N ALA A 175 -13.42 1.97 2.59
CA ALA A 175 -12.96 1.13 1.51
C ALA A 175 -12.85 -0.34 1.96
N GLU A 176 -13.34 -1.25 1.13
CA GLU A 176 -13.25 -2.69 1.32
C GLU A 176 -12.47 -3.31 0.17
N TYR A 177 -11.49 -4.17 0.47
CA TYR A 177 -10.60 -4.75 -0.51
C TYR A 177 -10.80 -6.26 -0.61
N THR A 178 -10.85 -6.75 -1.86
CA THR A 178 -10.97 -8.17 -2.16
C THR A 178 -9.76 -8.59 -3.00
N ALA A 179 -9.03 -9.61 -2.56
CA ALA A 179 -7.92 -10.15 -3.34
C ALA A 179 -8.45 -10.86 -4.58
N LEU A 180 -7.96 -10.44 -5.75
CA LEU A 180 -8.31 -11.05 -7.03
C LEU A 180 -7.27 -12.08 -7.45
N GLU A 181 -5.99 -11.73 -7.32
CA GLU A 181 -4.85 -12.56 -7.69
C GLU A 181 -3.69 -12.32 -6.74
N ARG A 182 -2.88 -13.35 -6.54
CA ARG A 182 -1.64 -13.31 -5.76
C ARG A 182 -0.49 -13.77 -6.63
N VAL A 183 0.61 -13.03 -6.64
CA VAL A 183 1.82 -13.39 -7.38
C VAL A 183 3.00 -13.42 -6.41
N ALA A 184 3.71 -14.54 -6.41
CA ALA A 184 4.79 -14.79 -5.45
C ALA A 184 6.14 -14.28 -5.95
N LEU A 185 6.97 -13.83 -4.98
CA LEU A 185 8.41 -13.69 -5.18
C LEU A 185 9.02 -15.07 -4.96
N GLU A 186 9.65 -15.63 -6.00
CA GLU A 186 10.00 -17.08 -6.01
C GLU A 186 11.50 -17.34 -5.89
N ASN A 187 12.35 -16.32 -5.94
CA ASN A 187 13.79 -16.51 -5.84
C ASN A 187 14.23 -16.69 -4.39
N HIS A 188 14.14 -17.92 -3.90
CA HIS A 188 14.62 -18.28 -2.57
C HIS A 188 16.10 -18.61 -2.64
N PRO A 189 16.98 -17.94 -1.86
CA PRO A 189 18.40 -18.23 -1.79
C PRO A 189 18.71 -19.59 -1.15
#